data_60643b8e52dbf2ff5f9ba22e2e4d463c
#
_entry.id   60643b8e52dbf2ff5f9ba22e2e4d463c
#
_cell.length_a   1.000
_cell.length_b   1.000
_cell.length_c   1.000
_cell.angle_alpha   90.00
_cell.angle_beta   90.00
_cell.angle_gamma   90.00
#
_symmetry.space_group_name_H-M   'P 1'
#
loop_
_entity.id
_entity.type
_entity.pdbx_description
1 polymer ?
#
loop_
_entity_poly.entity_id
_entity_poly.type
_entity_poly.pdbx_seq_one_letter_code
_entity_poly.pdbx_strand_id
1 'polypeptide(L)'
;MRAAASRPFLALVLALTLGACASEVVLRSTPSMTATFTEGRFVVEWGTAQNAKNEPLIAGYVTNKAPGGVNNIRMQVETLDTNGQVIDTETALAPGYVGGFGRTYFEVSLKKPGVGYRVKVLSWDPAGNGQ
;
A
#
# COMPACT_ATOMS: atom_id res chain seq x y z
N MET A 1 -63.61 -19.94 37.74
CA MET A 1 -62.88 -19.89 36.44
C MET A 1 -61.61 -19.12 36.61
N ARG A 2 -60.52 -19.72 36.44
CA ARG A 2 -59.21 -19.08 36.62
C ARG A 2 -58.57 -18.86 35.27
N ALA A 3 -58.35 -17.62 34.89
CA ALA A 3 -57.56 -17.27 33.74
C ALA A 3 -56.07 -17.48 34.10
N ALA A 4 -55.41 -18.34 33.44
CA ALA A 4 -53.96 -18.46 33.52
C ALA A 4 -53.31 -17.30 32.77
N ALA A 5 -52.67 -16.39 33.49
CA ALA A 5 -51.88 -15.37 32.87
C ALA A 5 -50.53 -15.98 32.44
N SER A 6 -50.36 -16.22 31.16
CA SER A 6 -49.06 -16.57 30.62
C SER A 6 -48.23 -15.29 30.54
N ARG A 7 -47.14 -15.29 31.30
CA ARG A 7 -46.15 -14.23 31.20
C ARG A 7 -45.21 -14.54 30.01
N PRO A 8 -45.08 -13.63 29.06
CA PRO A 8 -44.06 -13.79 28.08
C PRO A 8 -42.68 -13.53 28.73
N PHE A 9 -41.84 -14.52 28.69
CA PHE A 9 -40.43 -14.35 29.00
C PHE A 9 -39.82 -13.48 27.92
N LEU A 10 -39.49 -12.24 28.31
CA LEU A 10 -38.71 -11.37 27.46
C LEU A 10 -37.25 -11.83 27.56
N ALA A 11 -36.79 -12.64 26.60
CA ALA A 11 -35.40 -12.96 26.48
C ALA A 11 -34.67 -11.73 25.93
N LEU A 12 -34.01 -10.99 26.82
CA LEU A 12 -33.12 -9.91 26.44
C LEU A 12 -31.86 -10.54 25.86
N VAL A 13 -31.83 -10.65 24.54
CA VAL A 13 -30.62 -11.02 23.83
C VAL A 13 -29.73 -9.80 23.81
N LEU A 14 -28.78 -9.76 24.75
CA LEU A 14 -27.72 -8.78 24.76
C LEU A 14 -26.74 -9.14 23.64
N ALA A 15 -26.95 -8.57 22.47
CA ALA A 15 -25.99 -8.65 21.37
C ALA A 15 -24.78 -7.81 21.76
N LEU A 16 -23.74 -8.43 22.28
CA LEU A 16 -22.44 -7.80 22.39
C LEU A 16 -21.89 -7.65 20.96
N THR A 17 -22.11 -6.49 20.38
CA THR A 17 -21.37 -6.08 19.20
C THR A 17 -19.96 -5.73 19.65
N LEU A 18 -19.07 -6.69 19.59
CA LEU A 18 -17.63 -6.43 19.64
C LEU A 18 -17.27 -5.63 18.39
N GLY A 19 -17.26 -4.32 18.53
CA GLY A 19 -16.70 -3.43 17.53
C GLY A 19 -15.21 -3.67 17.48
N ALA A 20 -14.76 -4.56 16.59
CA ALA A 20 -13.36 -4.68 16.27
C ALA A 20 -12.94 -3.42 15.52
N CYS A 21 -12.31 -2.48 16.20
CA CYS A 21 -11.54 -1.41 15.58
C CYS A 21 -10.23 -2.03 15.04
N ALA A 22 -10.35 -2.84 14.01
CA ALA A 22 -9.22 -3.24 13.22
C ALA A 22 -9.11 -2.20 12.10
N SER A 23 -8.16 -1.28 12.22
CA SER A 23 -7.66 -0.52 11.09
C SER A 23 -6.79 -1.46 10.24
N GLU A 24 -7.39 -2.52 9.76
CA GLU A 24 -6.78 -3.34 8.73
C GLU A 24 -6.88 -2.57 7.43
N VAL A 25 -5.73 -2.29 6.85
CA VAL A 25 -5.63 -2.02 5.43
C VAL A 25 -6.03 -3.33 4.72
N VAL A 26 -7.33 -3.50 4.49
CA VAL A 26 -7.81 -4.63 3.70
C VAL A 26 -7.41 -4.33 2.26
N LEU A 27 -6.25 -4.84 1.87
CA LEU A 27 -5.91 -4.97 0.46
C LEU A 27 -6.96 -5.91 -0.15
N ARG A 28 -7.98 -5.34 -0.76
CA ARG A 28 -9.10 -6.09 -1.36
C ARG A 28 -8.71 -6.91 -2.59
N SER A 29 -7.47 -6.87 -2.98
CA SER A 29 -6.86 -7.82 -3.91
C SER A 29 -5.36 -7.77 -3.67
N THR A 30 -4.71 -8.91 -3.66
CA THR A 30 -3.28 -8.94 -3.88
C THR A 30 -3.07 -8.22 -5.21
N PRO A 31 -2.43 -7.06 -5.25
CA PRO A 31 -2.22 -6.39 -6.51
C PRO A 31 -1.48 -7.36 -7.41
N SER A 32 -2.09 -7.68 -8.55
CA SER A 32 -1.37 -8.39 -9.59
C SER A 32 -0.22 -7.49 -9.96
N MET A 33 0.99 -7.86 -9.56
CA MET A 33 2.17 -7.07 -9.88
C MET A 33 2.41 -7.16 -11.37
N THR A 34 1.89 -6.19 -12.09
CA THR A 34 1.81 -6.22 -13.54
C THR A 34 3.04 -5.64 -14.23
N ALA A 35 3.89 -4.96 -13.50
CA ALA A 35 5.08 -4.35 -14.08
C ALA A 35 6.27 -4.46 -13.14
N THR A 36 7.39 -4.93 -13.68
CA THR A 36 8.69 -4.87 -13.04
C THR A 36 9.54 -3.86 -13.78
N PHE A 37 10.02 -2.87 -13.07
CA PHE A 37 10.89 -1.85 -13.64
C PHE A 37 12.26 -1.94 -12.99
N THR A 38 13.29 -2.05 -13.81
CA THR A 38 14.68 -2.10 -13.35
C THR A 38 15.38 -0.79 -13.70
N GLU A 39 15.92 -0.12 -12.71
CA GLU A 39 16.67 1.11 -12.87
C GLU A 39 17.97 1.01 -12.07
N GLY A 40 19.10 0.84 -12.75
CA GLY A 40 20.40 0.72 -12.10
C GLY A 40 20.44 -0.45 -11.12
N ARG A 41 20.55 -0.13 -9.83
CA ARG A 41 20.64 -1.10 -8.73
C ARG A 41 19.32 -1.58 -8.17
N PHE A 42 18.19 -1.02 -8.63
CA PHE A 42 16.88 -1.33 -8.06
C PHE A 42 15.98 -2.07 -9.05
N VAL A 43 15.20 -2.99 -8.50
CA VAL A 43 14.03 -3.57 -9.19
C VAL A 43 12.79 -3.11 -8.42
N VAL A 44 11.83 -2.56 -9.15
CA VAL A 44 10.55 -2.11 -8.59
C VAL A 44 9.45 -2.99 -9.13
N GLU A 45 8.75 -3.67 -8.25
CA GLU A 45 7.53 -4.43 -8.54
C GLU A 45 6.36 -3.69 -7.92
N TRP A 46 5.33 -3.40 -8.69
CA TRP A 46 4.23 -2.58 -8.23
C TRP A 46 2.89 -2.97 -8.85
N GLY A 47 1.83 -2.56 -8.19
CA GLY A 47 0.46 -2.70 -8.68
C GLY A 47 -0.41 -1.57 -8.18
N THR A 48 -1.61 -1.48 -8.74
CA THR A 48 -2.64 -0.54 -8.27
C THR A 48 -3.42 -1.16 -7.13
N ALA A 49 -3.75 -0.36 -6.12
CA ALA A 49 -4.53 -0.76 -4.97
C ALA A 49 -5.44 0.39 -4.52
N GLN A 50 -6.24 0.14 -3.51
CA GLN A 50 -7.06 1.16 -2.86
C GLN A 50 -6.85 1.04 -1.34
N ASN A 51 -6.84 2.18 -0.66
CA ASN A 51 -6.85 2.20 0.80
C ASN A 51 -8.27 1.91 1.36
N ALA A 52 -8.41 1.89 2.69
CA ALA A 52 -9.69 1.65 3.35
C ALA A 52 -10.78 2.68 3.01
N LYS A 53 -10.40 3.87 2.51
CA LYS A 53 -11.30 4.92 2.06
C LYS A 53 -11.60 4.87 0.56
N ASN A 54 -11.23 3.79 -0.12
CA ASN A 54 -11.31 3.62 -1.58
C ASN A 54 -10.51 4.65 -2.39
N GLU A 55 -9.51 5.26 -1.80
CA GLU A 55 -8.60 6.17 -2.49
C GLU A 55 -7.55 5.37 -3.26
N PRO A 56 -7.23 5.73 -4.50
CA PRO A 56 -6.28 4.98 -5.30
C PRO A 56 -4.85 5.16 -4.78
N LEU A 57 -4.07 4.11 -4.82
CA LEU A 57 -2.65 4.11 -4.50
C LEU A 57 -1.87 3.14 -5.38
N ILE A 58 -0.58 3.35 -5.46
CA ILE A 58 0.39 2.40 -5.98
C ILE A 58 1.08 1.75 -4.79
N ALA A 59 1.15 0.43 -4.79
CA ALA A 59 1.83 -0.34 -3.76
C ALA A 59 2.74 -1.39 -4.39
N GLY A 60 3.81 -1.72 -3.71
CA GLY A 60 4.73 -2.72 -4.20
C GLY A 60 6.00 -2.86 -3.37
N TYR A 61 7.01 -3.41 -4.01
CA TYR A 61 8.32 -3.63 -3.42
C TYR A 61 9.41 -3.03 -4.26
N VAL A 62 10.38 -2.42 -3.60
CA VAL A 62 11.64 -2.02 -4.20
C VAL A 62 12.75 -2.92 -3.64
N THR A 63 13.48 -3.57 -4.53
CA THR A 63 14.58 -4.47 -4.20
C THR A 63 15.90 -3.81 -4.55
N ASN A 64 16.82 -3.78 -3.59
CA ASN A 64 18.18 -3.34 -3.81
C ASN A 64 19.00 -4.52 -4.33
N LYS A 65 19.49 -4.44 -5.56
CA LYS A 65 20.24 -5.51 -6.21
C LYS A 65 21.76 -5.40 -6.04
N ALA A 66 22.21 -4.44 -5.24
CA ALA A 66 23.62 -4.23 -4.98
C ALA A 66 23.99 -4.66 -3.56
N PRO A 67 25.27 -4.94 -3.27
CA PRO A 67 25.71 -5.42 -1.96
C PRO A 67 25.69 -4.34 -0.86
N GLY A 68 25.69 -3.06 -1.21
CA GLY A 68 25.64 -1.97 -0.23
C GLY A 68 24.21 -1.60 0.16
N GLY A 69 23.98 -1.33 1.45
CA GLY A 69 22.70 -0.84 1.95
C GLY A 69 22.39 0.59 1.54
N VAL A 70 21.13 0.96 1.58
CA VAL A 70 20.61 2.28 1.24
C VAL A 70 19.57 2.76 2.23
N ASN A 71 19.44 4.07 2.33
CA ASN A 71 18.39 4.76 3.08
C ASN A 71 17.63 5.73 2.18
N ASN A 72 16.51 6.21 2.66
CA ASN A 72 15.78 7.32 2.04
C ASN A 72 15.48 7.09 0.55
N ILE A 73 15.06 5.89 0.20
CA ILE A 73 14.64 5.60 -1.17
C ILE A 73 13.39 6.42 -1.46
N ARG A 74 13.51 7.35 -2.39
CA ARG A 74 12.39 8.18 -2.85
C ARG A 74 11.80 7.57 -4.10
N MET A 75 10.54 7.16 -3.98
CA MET A 75 9.77 6.62 -5.09
C MET A 75 9.04 7.76 -5.81
N GLN A 76 8.92 7.66 -7.12
CA GLN A 76 8.12 8.56 -7.93
C GLN A 76 7.11 7.76 -8.74
N VAL A 77 5.86 8.24 -8.74
CA VAL A 77 4.79 7.71 -9.59
C VAL A 77 4.32 8.81 -10.53
N GLU A 78 4.40 8.54 -11.81
CA GLU A 78 3.80 9.38 -12.84
C GLU A 78 2.48 8.73 -13.27
N THR A 79 1.39 9.50 -13.22
CA THR A 79 0.07 9.09 -13.70
C THR A 79 -0.06 9.47 -15.17
N LEU A 80 -0.47 8.54 -15.99
CA LEU A 80 -0.52 8.70 -17.45
C LEU A 80 -1.97 8.74 -17.96
N ASP A 81 -2.20 9.54 -18.98
CA ASP A 81 -3.47 9.57 -19.73
C ASP A 81 -3.50 8.52 -20.85
N THR A 82 -4.59 8.50 -21.63
CA THR A 82 -4.76 7.57 -22.77
C THR A 82 -3.72 7.72 -23.87
N ASN A 83 -3.05 8.87 -23.94
CA ASN A 83 -1.99 9.16 -24.91
C ASN A 83 -0.59 8.87 -24.34
N GLY A 84 -0.50 8.36 -23.11
CA GLY A 84 0.77 8.11 -22.45
C GLY A 84 1.44 9.36 -21.90
N GLN A 85 0.73 10.47 -21.84
CA GLN A 85 1.26 11.73 -21.29
C GLN A 85 1.08 11.77 -19.78
N VAL A 86 2.06 12.37 -19.08
CA VAL A 86 2.03 12.55 -17.63
C VAL A 86 1.02 13.63 -17.27
N ILE A 87 0.00 13.28 -16.49
CA ILE A 87 -1.02 14.20 -16.00
C ILE A 87 -0.86 14.52 -14.51
N ASP A 88 -0.09 13.76 -13.78
CA ASP A 88 0.21 13.99 -12.38
C ASP A 88 1.48 13.26 -11.97
N THR A 89 2.15 13.76 -10.93
CA THR A 89 3.37 13.16 -10.38
C THR A 89 3.30 13.21 -8.86
N GLU A 90 3.50 12.06 -8.22
CA GLU A 90 3.54 11.92 -6.78
C GLU A 90 4.87 11.29 -6.35
N THR A 91 5.37 11.69 -5.19
CA THR A 91 6.56 11.10 -4.57
C THR A 91 6.28 10.65 -3.17
N ALA A 92 6.94 9.58 -2.73
CA ALA A 92 6.91 9.11 -1.37
C ALA A 92 8.23 8.44 -1.00
N LEU A 93 8.55 8.40 0.29
CA LEU A 93 9.69 7.65 0.78
C LEU A 93 9.29 6.19 1.04
N ALA A 94 10.06 5.26 0.50
CA ALA A 94 10.02 3.89 0.98
C ALA A 94 10.68 3.84 2.37
N PRO A 95 10.03 3.24 3.36
CA PRO A 95 10.49 3.37 4.73
C PRO A 95 11.76 2.60 5.03
N GLY A 96 12.60 3.20 5.83
CA GLY A 96 13.70 2.56 6.53
C GLY A 96 14.96 2.30 5.72
N TYR A 97 15.80 1.50 6.32
CA TYR A 97 17.03 0.99 5.75
C TYR A 97 16.76 -0.27 4.93
N VAL A 98 17.37 -0.36 3.76
CA VAL A 98 17.30 -1.55 2.89
C VAL A 98 18.70 -2.07 2.68
N GLY A 99 18.98 -3.23 3.24
CA GLY A 99 20.29 -3.89 3.10
C GLY A 99 20.59 -4.30 1.67
N GLY A 100 21.85 -4.65 1.42
CA GLY A 100 22.26 -5.21 0.14
C GLY A 100 21.41 -6.46 -0.19
N PHE A 101 20.88 -6.54 -1.40
CA PHE A 101 19.98 -7.59 -1.88
C PHE A 101 18.66 -7.70 -1.11
N GLY A 102 18.38 -6.74 -0.23
CA GLY A 102 17.11 -6.64 0.50
C GLY A 102 16.03 -5.91 -0.27
N ARG A 103 14.82 -5.96 0.27
CA ARG A 103 13.67 -5.25 -0.29
C ARG A 103 12.86 -4.57 0.80
N THR A 104 12.11 -3.54 0.43
CA THR A 104 11.13 -2.89 1.28
C THR A 104 9.82 -2.66 0.54
N TYR A 105 8.74 -2.70 1.30
CA TYR A 105 7.41 -2.35 0.80
C TYR A 105 7.26 -0.83 0.73
N PHE A 106 6.53 -0.34 -0.27
CA PHE A 106 6.20 1.07 -0.39
C PHE A 106 4.74 1.28 -0.81
N GLU A 107 4.21 2.43 -0.45
CA GLU A 107 2.91 2.92 -0.91
C GLU A 107 3.03 4.38 -1.34
N VAL A 108 2.39 4.71 -2.44
CA VAL A 108 2.27 6.09 -2.93
C VAL A 108 0.80 6.40 -3.18
N SER A 109 0.23 7.31 -2.40
CA SER A 109 -1.14 7.77 -2.60
C SER A 109 -1.25 8.60 -3.86
N LEU A 110 -2.31 8.38 -4.63
CA LEU A 110 -2.57 9.08 -5.87
C LEU A 110 -3.68 10.12 -5.68
N LYS A 111 -3.50 11.32 -6.24
CA LYS A 111 -4.54 12.34 -6.28
C LYS A 111 -5.57 12.06 -7.36
N LYS A 112 -5.11 11.43 -8.46
CA LYS A 112 -5.93 11.13 -9.63
C LYS A 112 -5.69 9.70 -10.09
N PRO A 113 -6.75 8.93 -10.42
CA PRO A 113 -6.58 7.70 -11.15
C PRO A 113 -6.18 8.01 -12.60
N GLY A 114 -5.33 7.18 -13.17
CA GLY A 114 -4.94 7.23 -14.57
C GLY A 114 -5.25 5.92 -15.28
N VAL A 115 -4.99 5.88 -16.56
CA VAL A 115 -5.10 4.65 -17.36
C VAL A 115 -3.80 3.86 -17.35
N GLY A 116 -2.70 4.49 -16.96
CA GLY A 116 -1.40 3.87 -16.80
C GLY A 116 -0.54 4.64 -15.79
N TYR A 117 0.50 3.99 -15.33
CA TYR A 117 1.42 4.57 -14.35
C TYR A 117 2.85 4.20 -14.70
N ARG A 118 3.77 5.09 -14.34
CA ARG A 118 5.20 4.83 -14.41
C ARG A 118 5.79 5.01 -13.02
N VAL A 119 6.41 3.96 -12.49
CA VAL A 119 6.96 3.93 -11.14
C VAL A 119 8.46 3.76 -11.20
N LYS A 120 9.18 4.62 -10.50
CA LYS A 120 10.64 4.57 -10.47
C LYS A 120 11.22 5.02 -9.14
N VAL A 121 12.48 4.65 -8.90
CA VAL A 121 13.29 5.23 -7.84
C VAL A 121 13.83 6.57 -8.34
N LEU A 122 13.50 7.63 -7.64
CA LEU A 122 13.97 8.98 -7.97
C LEU A 122 15.34 9.28 -7.38
N SER A 123 15.54 8.88 -6.13
CA SER A 123 16.79 9.12 -5.40
C SER A 123 16.92 8.15 -4.21
N TRP A 124 18.13 8.04 -3.69
CA TRP A 124 18.45 7.29 -2.47
C TRP A 124 19.73 7.83 -1.87
N ASP A 125 19.96 7.49 -0.61
CA ASP A 125 21.23 7.76 0.07
C ASP A 125 21.95 6.44 0.33
N PRO A 126 23.27 6.35 0.05
CA PRO A 126 24.06 5.21 0.51
C PRO A 126 23.99 5.15 2.04
N ALA A 127 23.72 3.98 2.59
CA ALA A 127 23.90 3.78 4.01
C ALA A 127 25.41 3.88 4.31
N GLY A 128 25.78 4.83 5.16
CA GLY A 128 27.17 4.95 5.58
C GLY A 128 27.65 3.61 6.14
N ASN A 129 28.84 3.19 5.75
CA ASN A 129 29.48 2.09 6.43
C ASN A 129 29.60 2.52 7.90
N GLY A 130 28.87 1.82 8.78
CA GLY A 130 28.95 2.10 10.19
C GLY A 130 30.42 2.01 10.65
N GLN A 131 30.97 3.14 10.97
CA GLN A 131 32.21 3.19 11.70
C GLN A 131 31.92 3.25 13.18
#